data_c1f36c07de91271f44b787aa891c106d
#
_entry.id   c1f36c07de91271f44b787aa891c106d
#
_cell.length_a   1.000
_cell.length_b   1.000
_cell.length_c   1.000
_cell.angle_alpha   90.00
_cell.angle_beta   90.00
_cell.angle_gamma   90.00
#
_symmetry.space_group_name_H-M   'P 1'
#
loop_
_entity.id
_entity.type
_entity.pdbx_description
1 polymer ?
#
loop_
_entity_poly.entity_id
_entity_poly.type
_entity_poly.pdbx_seq_one_letter_code
_entity_poly.pdbx_strand_id
1 'polypeptide(L)'
;MHRRQFLATTSAFTAATLIPLGVSANTASKTITTGFAKASLMGADKPMTNVMAYEGQVPGPILRIPQGQRTAFRLTNNLNQPTSVHWHGIRLENAMDGVPGLTQDPIQPGGNFDYSFIAPDAGTYWYHSHLKSWEQVSRGLYGPLIVEEPVPVDVDSDRLFIADDWRLGDDGQIADDFGHMRDASHGGRLGNWLTVNGQTKPMMNVRPGERVRLRCISVANARIMAFSFPGMIASIVAIDGQPLASPSVLTEPLLIAPAQRADLIIDIPIDAPPELVINEVSTGEPLSAAIMAVSGPPVRDKVKQAGSLILPPNPLPHSLSVSDALSVDLRMEGGAMGQLREASYQGQMYHLRTLVLEKGKA
;
A
#
# COMPACT_ATOMS: atom_id res chain seq x y z
N MET A 1 40.18 -11.24 81.17
CA MET A 1 41.28 -10.44 80.63
C MET A 1 41.42 -10.70 79.13
N HIS A 2 41.41 -9.61 78.38
CA HIS A 2 41.83 -9.46 76.98
C HIS A 2 40.98 -10.11 75.93
N ARG A 3 40.12 -9.38 75.23
CA ARG A 3 40.28 -8.34 74.18
C ARG A 3 40.66 -8.91 72.79
N ARG A 4 39.69 -8.82 71.93
CA ARG A 4 39.79 -8.44 70.53
C ARG A 4 40.55 -9.31 69.54
N GLN A 5 39.82 -9.99 68.71
CA GLN A 5 40.19 -10.00 67.27
C GLN A 5 38.96 -9.74 66.42
N PHE A 6 39.03 -8.60 65.72
CA PHE A 6 38.10 -8.09 64.80
C PHE A 6 38.46 -8.72 63.46
N LEU A 7 37.64 -9.63 62.98
CA LEU A 7 37.79 -10.13 61.61
C LEU A 7 37.04 -9.16 60.63
N ALA A 8 37.86 -8.44 59.90
CA ALA A 8 37.38 -7.66 58.74
C ALA A 8 37.09 -8.63 57.58
N THR A 9 35.83 -8.87 57.30
CA THR A 9 35.38 -9.51 56.07
C THR A 9 35.24 -8.44 55.00
N THR A 10 36.19 -8.38 54.10
CA THR A 10 36.18 -7.58 52.90
C THR A 10 35.17 -8.22 51.95
N SER A 11 33.97 -7.61 51.84
CA SER A 11 33.01 -7.96 50.80
C SER A 11 33.49 -7.37 49.46
N ALA A 12 34.01 -8.22 48.60
CA ALA A 12 34.25 -7.86 47.22
C ALA A 12 32.90 -7.72 46.50
N PHE A 13 32.45 -6.50 46.30
CA PHE A 13 31.35 -6.21 45.39
C PHE A 13 31.86 -6.42 43.94
N THR A 14 31.55 -7.56 43.36
CA THR A 14 31.69 -7.78 41.92
C THR A 14 30.57 -6.97 41.22
N ALA A 15 30.94 -5.82 40.71
CA ALA A 15 30.06 -5.08 39.79
C ALA A 15 29.91 -5.91 38.52
N ALA A 16 28.83 -6.68 38.43
CA ALA A 16 28.37 -7.25 37.17
C ALA A 16 27.90 -6.09 36.26
N THR A 17 28.77 -5.65 35.35
CA THR A 17 28.38 -4.84 34.24
C THR A 17 27.40 -5.66 33.43
N LEU A 18 26.10 -5.37 33.56
CA LEU A 18 25.07 -5.78 32.62
C LEU A 18 25.38 -5.07 31.28
N ILE A 19 26.19 -5.76 30.46
CA ILE A 19 26.23 -5.43 29.03
C ILE A 19 24.82 -5.77 28.52
N PRO A 20 24.05 -4.82 28.00
CA PRO A 20 22.84 -5.18 27.32
C PRO A 20 23.28 -6.04 26.13
N LEU A 21 23.03 -7.34 26.23
CA LEU A 21 23.02 -8.20 25.05
C LEU A 21 21.97 -7.59 24.14
N GLY A 22 22.43 -6.75 23.21
CA GLY A 22 21.62 -6.37 22.07
C GLY A 22 21.21 -7.67 21.40
N VAL A 23 19.97 -8.09 21.66
CA VAL A 23 19.32 -9.10 20.86
C VAL A 23 19.18 -8.45 19.46
N SER A 24 20.22 -8.59 18.65
CA SER A 24 20.11 -8.46 17.22
C SER A 24 19.16 -9.59 16.82
N ALA A 25 17.88 -9.29 16.82
CA ALA A 25 16.93 -10.15 16.14
C ALA A 25 17.42 -10.18 14.68
N ASN A 26 18.10 -11.25 14.33
CA ASN A 26 18.47 -11.55 12.96
C ASN A 26 17.15 -11.84 12.23
N THR A 27 16.43 -10.78 11.85
CA THR A 27 15.21 -10.88 11.08
C THR A 27 15.66 -11.43 9.74
N ALA A 28 15.39 -12.70 9.48
CA ALA A 28 15.73 -13.34 8.21
C ALA A 28 15.14 -12.46 7.09
N SER A 29 16.02 -11.97 6.22
CA SER A 29 15.60 -11.14 5.08
C SER A 29 14.74 -11.97 4.15
N LYS A 30 13.50 -11.54 3.92
CA LYS A 30 12.61 -12.16 2.93
C LYS A 30 13.03 -11.67 1.54
N THR A 31 13.36 -12.60 0.66
CA THR A 31 13.70 -12.26 -0.73
C THR A 31 12.42 -12.00 -1.53
N ILE A 32 12.46 -10.98 -2.37
CA ILE A 32 11.46 -10.63 -3.36
C ILE A 32 12.20 -10.54 -4.70
N THR A 33 11.72 -11.23 -5.72
CA THR A 33 12.33 -11.18 -7.06
C THR A 33 11.42 -10.45 -8.03
N THR A 34 12.01 -9.62 -8.91
CA THR A 34 11.30 -9.10 -10.07
C THR A 34 11.62 -9.96 -11.29
N GLY A 35 10.71 -10.00 -12.25
CA GLY A 35 10.91 -10.73 -13.49
C GLY A 35 9.76 -10.56 -14.46
N PHE A 36 9.83 -11.27 -15.60
CA PHE A 36 8.74 -11.35 -16.56
C PHE A 36 7.86 -12.54 -16.26
N ALA A 37 6.57 -12.38 -16.45
CA ALA A 37 5.57 -13.43 -16.24
C ALA A 37 4.43 -13.30 -17.25
N LYS A 38 3.47 -14.24 -17.18
CA LYS A 38 2.20 -14.17 -17.92
C LYS A 38 1.04 -14.16 -16.93
N ALA A 39 0.12 -13.23 -17.09
CA ALA A 39 -1.07 -13.10 -16.26
C ALA A 39 -2.34 -13.30 -17.06
N SER A 40 -3.34 -13.97 -16.48
CA SER A 40 -4.67 -14.16 -17.08
C SER A 40 -5.57 -12.99 -16.71
N LEU A 41 -5.22 -11.78 -17.17
CA LEU A 41 -5.95 -10.56 -16.83
C LEU A 41 -7.38 -10.56 -17.34
N MET A 42 -7.59 -11.10 -18.54
CA MET A 42 -8.87 -11.10 -19.26
C MET A 42 -9.73 -12.35 -19.00
N GLY A 43 -9.26 -13.27 -18.16
CA GLY A 43 -9.92 -14.55 -17.88
C GLY A 43 -9.30 -15.73 -18.64
N ALA A 44 -9.71 -16.96 -18.25
CA ALA A 44 -9.09 -18.21 -18.69
C ALA A 44 -9.18 -18.48 -20.21
N ASP A 45 -10.25 -17.97 -20.86
CA ASP A 45 -10.51 -18.21 -22.29
C ASP A 45 -9.88 -17.14 -23.20
N LYS A 46 -9.09 -16.25 -22.63
CA LYS A 46 -8.44 -15.14 -23.34
C LYS A 46 -6.91 -15.31 -23.34
N PRO A 47 -6.21 -14.63 -24.27
CA PRO A 47 -4.76 -14.66 -24.29
C PRO A 47 -4.14 -14.23 -22.95
N MET A 48 -3.06 -14.89 -22.56
CA MET A 48 -2.25 -14.45 -21.41
C MET A 48 -1.51 -13.18 -21.75
N THR A 49 -1.56 -12.21 -20.87
CA THR A 49 -0.84 -10.93 -20.98
C THR A 49 0.59 -11.07 -20.45
N ASN A 50 1.59 -10.62 -21.21
CA ASN A 50 2.96 -10.52 -20.74
C ASN A 50 3.08 -9.35 -19.76
N VAL A 51 3.60 -9.61 -18.57
CA VAL A 51 3.69 -8.63 -17.48
C VAL A 51 5.08 -8.60 -16.87
N MET A 52 5.42 -7.52 -16.18
CA MET A 52 6.46 -7.51 -15.17
C MET A 52 5.82 -7.90 -13.85
N ALA A 53 6.51 -8.67 -13.03
CA ALA A 53 5.91 -9.25 -11.84
C ALA A 53 6.88 -9.33 -10.67
N TYR A 54 6.37 -9.25 -9.46
CA TYR A 54 7.07 -9.72 -8.27
C TYR A 54 6.71 -11.19 -8.03
N GLU A 55 7.72 -12.04 -7.81
CA GLU A 55 7.54 -13.49 -7.58
C GLU A 55 6.68 -14.18 -8.68
N GLY A 56 6.76 -13.68 -9.93
CA GLY A 56 6.08 -14.27 -11.07
C GLY A 56 4.55 -14.11 -11.10
N GLN A 57 3.99 -13.23 -10.27
CA GLN A 57 2.54 -13.01 -10.18
C GLN A 57 2.18 -11.52 -10.13
N VAL A 58 0.95 -11.19 -10.54
CA VAL A 58 0.34 -9.86 -10.45
C VAL A 58 -1.07 -9.99 -9.86
N PRO A 59 -1.38 -9.24 -8.78
CA PRO A 59 -0.44 -8.47 -7.95
C PRO A 59 0.66 -9.34 -7.36
N GLY A 60 1.80 -8.75 -7.04
CA GLY A 60 2.86 -9.41 -6.29
C GLY A 60 2.37 -9.97 -4.94
N PRO A 61 3.16 -10.80 -4.25
CA PRO A 61 2.74 -11.45 -3.01
C PRO A 61 2.37 -10.45 -1.92
N ILE A 62 1.41 -10.85 -1.08
CA ILE A 62 1.05 -10.08 0.11
C ILE A 62 2.22 -10.10 1.09
N LEU A 63 2.76 -8.93 1.39
CA LEU A 63 3.73 -8.77 2.47
C LEU A 63 2.97 -8.39 3.74
N ARG A 64 3.07 -9.22 4.79
CA ARG A 64 2.54 -8.93 6.11
C ARG A 64 3.69 -8.73 7.07
N ILE A 65 3.70 -7.59 7.75
CA ILE A 65 4.73 -7.22 8.74
C ILE A 65 4.07 -6.68 10.00
N PRO A 66 4.63 -6.95 11.18
CA PRO A 66 4.07 -6.43 12.42
C PRO A 66 4.39 -4.95 12.60
N GLN A 67 3.44 -4.19 13.14
CA GLN A 67 3.63 -2.78 13.50
C GLN A 67 4.80 -2.61 14.49
N GLY A 68 5.62 -1.60 14.25
CA GLY A 68 6.70 -1.19 15.17
C GLY A 68 7.89 -2.13 15.25
N GLN A 69 7.92 -3.22 14.48
CA GLN A 69 9.04 -4.14 14.44
C GLN A 69 9.90 -3.91 13.20
N ARG A 70 11.21 -4.15 13.35
CA ARG A 70 12.13 -4.09 12.21
C ARG A 70 11.85 -5.25 11.27
N THR A 71 11.71 -4.94 10.00
CA THR A 71 11.58 -5.93 8.93
C THR A 71 12.72 -5.77 7.93
N ALA A 72 13.00 -6.83 7.17
CA ALA A 72 14.05 -6.82 6.16
C ALA A 72 13.61 -7.57 4.91
N PHE A 73 13.87 -6.96 3.75
CA PHE A 73 13.59 -7.52 2.43
C PHE A 73 14.81 -7.38 1.54
N ARG A 74 15.15 -8.44 0.80
CA ARG A 74 16.11 -8.35 -0.29
C ARG A 74 15.34 -8.35 -1.61
N LEU A 75 15.48 -7.28 -2.38
CA LEU A 75 15.01 -7.26 -3.76
C LEU A 75 16.11 -7.78 -4.68
N THR A 76 15.77 -8.73 -5.56
CA THR A 76 16.63 -9.18 -6.66
C THR A 76 15.98 -8.83 -7.98
N ASN A 77 16.71 -8.13 -8.84
CA ASN A 77 16.21 -7.68 -10.12
C ASN A 77 16.54 -8.67 -11.24
N ASN A 78 15.56 -9.47 -11.66
CA ASN A 78 15.67 -10.38 -12.81
C ASN A 78 15.04 -9.80 -14.10
N LEU A 79 14.72 -8.50 -14.12
CA LEU A 79 14.33 -7.82 -15.35
C LEU A 79 15.57 -7.53 -16.22
N ASN A 80 15.33 -7.19 -17.48
CA ASN A 80 16.37 -6.73 -18.42
C ASN A 80 16.61 -5.20 -18.35
N GLN A 81 16.03 -4.52 -17.37
CA GLN A 81 16.16 -3.09 -17.13
C GLN A 81 16.28 -2.80 -15.62
N PRO A 82 16.84 -1.64 -15.25
CA PRO A 82 16.92 -1.24 -13.86
C PRO A 82 15.53 -1.08 -13.22
N THR A 83 15.47 -1.27 -11.89
CA THR A 83 14.25 -1.07 -11.09
C THR A 83 14.57 -0.61 -9.67
N SER A 84 13.57 -0.44 -8.84
CA SER A 84 13.65 -0.24 -7.39
C SER A 84 12.36 -0.72 -6.74
N VAL A 85 12.29 -0.68 -5.41
CA VAL A 85 11.02 -0.83 -4.67
C VAL A 85 10.82 0.35 -3.75
N HIS A 86 9.69 1.01 -3.88
CA HIS A 86 9.18 2.01 -2.96
C HIS A 86 8.06 1.40 -2.09
N TRP A 87 8.04 1.76 -0.81
CA TRP A 87 7.10 1.29 0.19
C TRP A 87 6.03 2.36 0.41
N HIS A 88 5.05 2.39 -0.48
CA HIS A 88 4.12 3.50 -0.62
C HIS A 88 3.27 3.74 0.63
N GLY A 89 3.39 4.94 1.17
CA GLY A 89 2.61 5.44 2.30
C GLY A 89 3.20 5.13 3.69
N ILE A 90 4.30 4.38 3.79
CA ILE A 90 4.95 4.06 5.06
C ILE A 90 5.89 5.20 5.47
N ARG A 91 5.80 5.62 6.73
CA ARG A 91 6.80 6.50 7.35
C ARG A 91 8.03 5.66 7.72
N LEU A 92 9.11 5.79 6.98
CA LEU A 92 10.32 5.00 7.18
C LEU A 92 11.58 5.86 7.06
N GLU A 93 12.73 5.27 7.36
CA GLU A 93 14.02 5.92 7.17
C GLU A 93 14.25 6.23 5.69
N ASN A 94 14.58 7.49 5.36
CA ASN A 94 14.72 7.98 3.98
C ASN A 94 15.64 7.10 3.11
N ALA A 95 16.72 6.53 3.68
CA ALA A 95 17.64 5.64 2.96
C ALA A 95 16.96 4.34 2.47
N MET A 96 15.77 3.98 2.99
CA MET A 96 15.04 2.77 2.65
C MET A 96 13.79 3.07 1.78
N ASP A 97 13.59 4.32 1.37
CA ASP A 97 12.39 4.76 0.64
C ASP A 97 12.32 4.25 -0.81
N GLY A 98 13.44 3.80 -1.37
CA GLY A 98 13.46 3.15 -2.68
C GLY A 98 13.33 4.08 -3.89
N VAL A 99 13.67 5.37 -3.74
CA VAL A 99 13.57 6.38 -4.81
C VAL A 99 14.89 6.53 -5.54
N PRO A 100 15.00 6.04 -6.80
CA PRO A 100 16.24 6.09 -7.57
C PRO A 100 16.75 7.51 -7.83
N GLY A 101 18.05 7.71 -7.60
CA GLY A 101 18.71 9.01 -7.76
C GLY A 101 18.45 10.00 -6.62
N LEU A 102 17.68 9.60 -5.59
CA LEU A 102 17.47 10.40 -4.38
C LEU A 102 17.90 9.64 -3.11
N THR A 103 17.33 8.45 -2.89
CA THR A 103 17.61 7.65 -1.68
C THR A 103 18.52 6.45 -1.95
N GLN A 104 18.62 6.02 -3.20
CA GLN A 104 19.47 4.92 -3.64
C GLN A 104 19.77 5.01 -5.13
N ASP A 105 20.74 4.22 -5.60
CA ASP A 105 20.93 3.96 -7.02
C ASP A 105 19.89 2.94 -7.53
N PRO A 106 19.51 3.01 -8.83
CA PRO A 106 18.69 1.99 -9.46
C PRO A 106 19.33 0.61 -9.37
N ILE A 107 18.55 -0.41 -9.03
CA ILE A 107 19.04 -1.80 -8.99
C ILE A 107 19.15 -2.31 -10.44
N GLN A 108 20.39 -2.54 -10.89
CA GLN A 108 20.67 -3.00 -12.24
C GLN A 108 20.18 -4.44 -12.48
N PRO A 109 19.99 -4.87 -13.74
CA PRO A 109 19.71 -6.26 -14.07
C PRO A 109 20.71 -7.23 -13.42
N GLY A 110 20.21 -8.27 -12.74
CA GLY A 110 21.00 -9.21 -11.94
C GLY A 110 21.46 -8.69 -10.57
N GLY A 111 21.25 -7.40 -10.29
CA GLY A 111 21.60 -6.79 -9.00
C GLY A 111 20.58 -7.03 -7.92
N ASN A 112 20.93 -6.61 -6.70
CA ASN A 112 20.03 -6.68 -5.55
C ASN A 112 20.20 -5.47 -4.64
N PHE A 113 19.20 -5.25 -3.73
CA PHE A 113 19.26 -4.23 -2.68
C PHE A 113 18.56 -4.75 -1.43
N ASP A 114 19.15 -4.46 -0.27
CA ASP A 114 18.62 -4.85 1.03
C ASP A 114 17.89 -3.68 1.69
N TYR A 115 16.59 -3.82 1.84
CA TYR A 115 15.75 -2.88 2.57
C TYR A 115 15.58 -3.36 4.01
N SER A 116 15.74 -2.48 4.99
CA SER A 116 15.48 -2.78 6.40
C SER A 116 14.93 -1.55 7.11
N PHE A 117 13.68 -1.63 7.55
CA PHE A 117 12.98 -0.50 8.15
C PHE A 117 12.02 -0.94 9.25
N ILE A 118 11.49 0.03 9.99
CA ILE A 118 10.40 -0.15 10.94
C ILE A 118 9.19 0.58 10.37
N ALA A 119 8.05 -0.11 10.27
CA ALA A 119 6.77 0.51 9.92
C ALA A 119 6.03 0.87 11.21
N PRO A 120 5.95 2.17 11.60
CA PRO A 120 5.36 2.57 12.86
C PRO A 120 3.83 2.53 12.86
N ASP A 121 3.22 2.60 11.69
CA ASP A 121 1.77 2.73 11.52
C ASP A 121 1.17 1.43 10.97
N ALA A 122 0.19 0.85 11.69
CA ALA A 122 -0.60 -0.26 11.18
C ALA A 122 -1.57 0.21 10.09
N GLY A 123 -1.82 -0.63 9.09
CA GLY A 123 -2.74 -0.28 8.03
C GLY A 123 -2.48 -0.97 6.70
N THR A 124 -3.13 -0.45 5.67
CA THR A 124 -3.06 -0.93 4.29
C THR A 124 -2.13 -0.06 3.47
N TYR A 125 -1.10 -0.67 2.95
CA TYR A 125 -0.05 -0.07 2.13
C TYR A 125 0.18 -0.93 0.89
N TRP A 126 1.11 -0.51 0.03
CA TRP A 126 1.52 -1.28 -1.12
C TRP A 126 2.98 -1.00 -1.46
N TYR A 127 3.60 -1.87 -2.22
CA TYR A 127 4.95 -1.70 -2.71
C TYR A 127 4.97 -1.75 -4.23
N HIS A 128 5.83 -0.95 -4.84
CA HIS A 128 5.90 -0.85 -6.30
C HIS A 128 7.23 -0.31 -6.78
N SER A 129 7.51 -0.45 -8.08
CA SER A 129 8.68 0.19 -8.67
C SER A 129 8.55 1.72 -8.65
N HIS A 130 9.64 2.40 -8.31
CA HIS A 130 9.74 3.86 -8.40
C HIS A 130 10.68 4.32 -9.52
N LEU A 131 11.17 3.42 -10.37
CA LEU A 131 11.90 3.75 -11.58
C LEU A 131 10.98 3.64 -12.79
N LYS A 132 10.76 4.74 -13.53
CA LYS A 132 9.74 4.80 -14.58
C LYS A 132 8.41 4.21 -14.11
N SER A 133 7.93 4.64 -12.94
CA SER A 133 6.75 4.09 -12.29
C SER A 133 5.52 4.12 -13.20
N TRP A 134 5.39 5.15 -14.04
CA TRP A 134 4.35 5.28 -15.06
C TRP A 134 4.34 4.13 -16.10
N GLU A 135 5.45 3.39 -16.25
CA GLU A 135 5.56 2.20 -17.09
C GLU A 135 5.61 0.93 -16.25
N GLN A 136 6.55 0.82 -15.30
CA GLN A 136 6.80 -0.43 -14.59
C GLN A 136 5.61 -0.84 -13.71
N VAL A 137 4.90 0.11 -13.08
CA VAL A 137 3.66 -0.19 -12.35
C VAL A 137 2.58 -0.65 -13.31
N SER A 138 2.35 0.06 -14.42
CA SER A 138 1.37 -0.36 -15.45
C SER A 138 1.68 -1.69 -16.11
N ARG A 139 2.91 -2.17 -16.00
CA ARG A 139 3.29 -3.50 -16.47
C ARG A 139 3.13 -4.58 -15.39
N GLY A 140 2.75 -4.21 -14.14
CA GLY A 140 2.43 -5.13 -13.07
C GLY A 140 3.40 -5.15 -11.88
N LEU A 141 4.41 -4.28 -11.81
CA LEU A 141 5.35 -4.23 -10.68
C LEU A 141 4.74 -3.51 -9.46
N TYR A 142 3.75 -4.14 -8.85
CA TYR A 142 3.14 -3.72 -7.60
C TYR A 142 2.65 -4.92 -6.78
N GLY A 143 2.51 -4.72 -5.48
CA GLY A 143 1.94 -5.71 -4.57
C GLY A 143 1.49 -5.10 -3.24
N PRO A 144 0.58 -5.75 -2.49
CA PRO A 144 0.06 -5.24 -1.24
C PRO A 144 1.02 -5.44 -0.08
N LEU A 145 1.11 -4.45 0.80
CA LEU A 145 1.84 -4.50 2.06
C LEU A 145 0.89 -4.17 3.20
N ILE A 146 0.74 -5.09 4.13
CA ILE A 146 -0.11 -4.93 5.31
C ILE A 146 0.79 -4.82 6.54
N VAL A 147 0.68 -3.72 7.25
CA VAL A 147 1.24 -3.57 8.58
C VAL A 147 0.16 -3.96 9.58
N GLU A 148 0.40 -5.07 10.27
CA GLU A 148 -0.60 -5.69 11.15
C GLU A 148 -0.68 -4.96 12.48
N GLU A 149 -1.90 -4.71 12.95
CA GLU A 149 -2.18 -4.18 14.27
C GLU A 149 -1.68 -5.16 15.34
N PRO A 150 -1.14 -4.68 16.48
CA PRO A 150 -0.67 -5.56 17.58
C PRO A 150 -1.78 -6.41 18.19
N VAL A 151 -3.01 -5.94 18.11
CA VAL A 151 -4.21 -6.64 18.59
C VAL A 151 -5.11 -6.90 17.39
N PRO A 152 -5.56 -8.16 17.19
CA PRO A 152 -6.46 -8.49 16.10
C PRO A 152 -7.74 -7.64 16.10
N VAL A 153 -8.14 -7.17 14.92
CA VAL A 153 -9.38 -6.42 14.72
C VAL A 153 -10.56 -7.39 14.71
N ASP A 154 -11.70 -6.97 15.30
CA ASP A 154 -12.92 -7.79 15.40
C ASP A 154 -13.65 -7.90 14.05
N VAL A 155 -13.09 -8.67 13.14
CA VAL A 155 -13.65 -9.03 11.84
C VAL A 155 -13.58 -10.55 11.63
N ASP A 156 -14.48 -11.09 10.80
CA ASP A 156 -14.50 -12.51 10.50
C ASP A 156 -13.52 -12.86 9.37
N SER A 157 -13.31 -11.93 8.45
CA SER A 157 -12.30 -12.07 7.40
C SER A 157 -11.67 -10.75 6.98
N ASP A 158 -10.46 -10.83 6.44
CA ASP A 158 -9.65 -9.72 5.94
C ASP A 158 -9.30 -10.00 4.48
N ARG A 159 -9.80 -9.17 3.56
CA ARG A 159 -9.75 -9.38 2.12
C ARG A 159 -9.09 -8.19 1.43
N LEU A 160 -8.35 -8.48 0.37
CA LEU A 160 -7.78 -7.46 -0.51
C LEU A 160 -8.72 -7.17 -1.68
N PHE A 161 -8.74 -5.91 -2.08
CA PHE A 161 -9.41 -5.40 -3.27
C PHE A 161 -8.45 -4.43 -3.97
N ILE A 162 -7.55 -4.99 -4.80
CA ILE A 162 -6.55 -4.21 -5.53
C ILE A 162 -7.10 -3.96 -6.92
N ALA A 163 -7.53 -2.71 -7.17
CA ALA A 163 -8.11 -2.30 -8.42
C ALA A 163 -7.07 -1.71 -9.36
N ASP A 164 -7.06 -2.18 -10.61
CA ASP A 164 -6.18 -1.71 -11.67
C ASP A 164 -6.94 -1.56 -12.98
N ASP A 165 -6.59 -0.57 -13.80
CA ASP A 165 -7.13 -0.39 -15.14
C ASP A 165 -6.01 -0.53 -16.20
N TRP A 166 -5.94 -1.67 -16.81
CA TRP A 166 -4.96 -2.00 -17.84
C TRP A 166 -5.33 -1.39 -19.19
N ARG A 167 -4.34 -0.83 -19.91
CA ARG A 167 -4.53 -0.48 -21.33
C ARG A 167 -4.02 -1.65 -22.17
N LEU A 168 -4.98 -2.45 -22.67
CA LEU A 168 -4.71 -3.65 -23.48
C LEU A 168 -5.05 -3.40 -24.95
N GLY A 169 -4.21 -3.93 -25.85
CA GLY A 169 -4.50 -4.04 -27.28
C GLY A 169 -5.45 -5.19 -27.60
N ASP A 170 -5.84 -5.29 -28.88
CA ASP A 170 -6.74 -6.34 -29.37
C ASP A 170 -6.16 -7.76 -29.21
N ASP A 171 -4.84 -7.88 -29.12
CA ASP A 171 -4.10 -9.11 -28.86
C ASP A 171 -4.04 -9.48 -27.37
N GLY A 172 -4.65 -8.68 -26.49
CA GLY A 172 -4.61 -8.86 -25.04
C GLY A 172 -3.27 -8.51 -24.39
N GLN A 173 -2.34 -7.88 -25.13
CA GLN A 173 -1.07 -7.41 -24.57
C GLN A 173 -1.19 -5.96 -24.08
N ILE A 174 -0.31 -5.58 -23.15
CA ILE A 174 -0.24 -4.19 -22.66
C ILE A 174 0.20 -3.31 -23.84
N ALA A 175 -0.60 -2.28 -24.15
CA ALA A 175 -0.27 -1.33 -25.20
C ALA A 175 1.05 -0.60 -24.89
N ASP A 176 1.98 -0.62 -25.85
CA ASP A 176 3.34 -0.08 -25.67
C ASP A 176 3.42 1.41 -26.08
N ASP A 177 2.38 2.17 -25.75
CA ASP A 177 2.26 3.59 -26.01
C ASP A 177 2.66 4.47 -24.81
N PHE A 178 3.59 3.99 -24.02
CA PHE A 178 4.10 4.70 -22.84
C PHE A 178 4.82 5.99 -23.20
N GLY A 179 4.58 7.04 -22.40
CA GLY A 179 5.17 8.37 -22.64
C GLY A 179 4.48 9.16 -23.73
N HIS A 180 3.31 8.73 -24.19
CA HIS A 180 2.54 9.48 -25.18
C HIS A 180 2.18 10.87 -24.66
N MET A 181 2.42 11.91 -25.47
CA MET A 181 2.27 13.32 -25.06
C MET A 181 0.85 13.64 -24.55
N ARG A 182 -0.18 13.06 -25.16
CA ARG A 182 -1.57 13.28 -24.76
C ARG A 182 -1.85 12.76 -23.35
N ASP A 183 -1.29 11.59 -22.99
CA ASP A 183 -1.42 11.05 -21.64
C ASP A 183 -0.69 11.95 -20.64
N ALA A 184 0.50 12.43 -20.98
CA ALA A 184 1.30 13.30 -20.11
C ALA A 184 0.68 14.69 -19.90
N SER A 185 -0.12 15.19 -20.85
CA SER A 185 -0.63 16.58 -20.85
C SER A 185 -2.12 16.71 -20.54
N HIS A 186 -2.90 15.62 -20.49
CA HIS A 186 -4.36 15.67 -20.29
C HIS A 186 -4.81 14.72 -19.17
N GLY A 187 -5.52 13.66 -19.53
CA GLY A 187 -6.18 12.77 -18.57
C GLY A 187 -5.32 11.68 -17.95
N GLY A 188 -4.03 11.61 -18.28
CA GLY A 188 -3.18 10.50 -17.90
C GLY A 188 -3.40 9.24 -18.76
N ARG A 189 -2.63 8.16 -18.45
CA ARG A 189 -2.75 6.88 -19.14
C ARG A 189 -3.94 6.09 -18.56
N LEU A 190 -5.13 6.29 -19.15
CA LEU A 190 -6.32 5.53 -18.77
C LEU A 190 -6.31 4.14 -19.41
N GLY A 191 -6.69 3.14 -18.66
CA GLY A 191 -6.88 1.78 -19.14
C GLY A 191 -8.25 1.56 -19.79
N ASN A 192 -8.42 0.41 -20.42
CA ASN A 192 -9.66 -0.07 -21.02
C ASN A 192 -10.12 -1.41 -20.46
N TRP A 193 -9.38 -1.96 -19.49
CA TRP A 193 -9.66 -3.24 -18.88
C TRP A 193 -9.47 -3.20 -17.36
N LEU A 194 -10.57 -3.37 -16.62
CA LEU A 194 -10.55 -3.37 -15.15
C LEU A 194 -10.22 -4.77 -14.63
N THR A 195 -9.32 -4.84 -13.66
CA THR A 195 -9.11 -6.03 -12.85
C THR A 195 -9.20 -5.71 -11.35
N VAL A 196 -9.61 -6.69 -10.59
CA VAL A 196 -9.49 -6.69 -9.13
C VAL A 196 -8.62 -7.89 -8.73
N ASN A 197 -7.59 -7.65 -7.93
CA ASN A 197 -6.61 -8.67 -7.56
C ASN A 197 -5.99 -9.40 -8.77
N GLY A 198 -5.78 -8.69 -9.88
CA GLY A 198 -5.22 -9.23 -11.12
C GLY A 198 -6.17 -10.11 -11.94
N GLN A 199 -7.45 -10.12 -11.62
CA GLN A 199 -8.47 -10.93 -12.29
C GLN A 199 -9.66 -10.09 -12.74
N THR A 200 -10.25 -10.44 -13.85
CA THR A 200 -11.52 -9.87 -14.28
C THR A 200 -12.65 -10.43 -13.42
N LYS A 201 -13.36 -9.54 -12.71
CA LYS A 201 -14.55 -9.87 -11.93
C LYS A 201 -14.34 -11.10 -10.99
N PRO A 202 -13.35 -11.09 -10.08
CA PRO A 202 -13.13 -12.22 -9.18
C PRO A 202 -14.30 -12.45 -8.24
N MET A 203 -14.44 -13.70 -7.79
CA MET A 203 -15.40 -14.11 -6.77
C MET A 203 -14.71 -14.21 -5.40
N MET A 204 -15.30 -13.60 -4.39
CA MET A 204 -14.90 -13.67 -2.99
C MET A 204 -15.99 -14.37 -2.19
N ASN A 205 -15.69 -15.56 -1.66
CA ASN A 205 -16.65 -16.31 -0.86
C ASN A 205 -16.84 -15.66 0.50
N VAL A 206 -18.09 -15.43 0.88
CA VAL A 206 -18.51 -14.88 2.18
C VAL A 206 -19.72 -15.64 2.71
N ARG A 207 -20.03 -15.48 4.00
CA ARG A 207 -21.21 -16.09 4.62
C ARG A 207 -22.22 -15.02 5.04
N PRO A 208 -23.50 -15.36 5.15
CA PRO A 208 -24.50 -14.46 5.72
C PRO A 208 -24.07 -13.99 7.14
N GLY A 209 -24.23 -12.71 7.44
CA GLY A 209 -23.86 -12.11 8.73
C GLY A 209 -22.35 -11.95 8.93
N GLU A 210 -21.51 -12.27 7.95
CA GLU A 210 -20.05 -12.09 8.04
C GLU A 210 -19.68 -10.60 8.07
N ARG A 211 -18.72 -10.23 8.92
CA ARG A 211 -18.06 -8.92 8.91
C ARG A 211 -16.71 -9.02 8.21
N VAL A 212 -16.62 -8.40 7.06
CA VAL A 212 -15.43 -8.43 6.20
C VAL A 212 -14.67 -7.10 6.33
N ARG A 213 -13.38 -7.14 6.62
CA ARG A 213 -12.49 -6.00 6.33
C ARG A 213 -12.05 -6.11 4.88
N LEU A 214 -12.48 -5.16 4.06
CA LEU A 214 -12.07 -5.06 2.65
C LEU A 214 -11.01 -3.96 2.51
N ARG A 215 -9.78 -4.36 2.18
CA ARG A 215 -8.65 -3.46 2.00
C ARG A 215 -8.55 -3.06 0.53
N CYS A 216 -9.05 -1.87 0.21
CA CYS A 216 -9.06 -1.33 -1.14
C CYS A 216 -7.74 -0.61 -1.43
N ILE A 217 -7.11 -0.92 -2.56
CA ILE A 217 -5.90 -0.27 -3.07
C ILE A 217 -6.13 0.05 -4.54
N SER A 218 -5.98 1.31 -4.96
CA SER A 218 -5.95 1.68 -6.36
C SER A 218 -4.51 1.73 -6.85
N VAL A 219 -4.19 0.89 -7.83
CA VAL A 219 -2.88 0.88 -8.50
C VAL A 219 -2.96 1.39 -9.93
N ALA A 220 -4.11 1.94 -10.32
CA ALA A 220 -4.30 2.59 -11.60
C ALA A 220 -3.32 3.75 -11.82
N ASN A 221 -2.89 3.97 -13.06
CA ASN A 221 -1.98 5.06 -13.39
C ASN A 221 -2.61 6.44 -13.25
N ALA A 222 -3.89 6.57 -13.64
CA ALA A 222 -4.51 7.88 -13.74
C ALA A 222 -6.01 7.88 -13.37
N ARG A 223 -6.70 6.75 -13.52
CA ARG A 223 -8.15 6.69 -13.32
C ARG A 223 -8.52 6.86 -11.84
N ILE A 224 -9.38 7.83 -11.57
CA ILE A 224 -10.12 7.87 -10.30
C ILE A 224 -11.30 6.92 -10.48
N MET A 225 -11.35 5.86 -9.68
CA MET A 225 -12.40 4.84 -9.70
C MET A 225 -13.47 5.17 -8.67
N ALA A 226 -14.70 4.74 -8.94
CA ALA A 226 -15.84 4.88 -8.02
C ALA A 226 -16.49 3.52 -7.83
N PHE A 227 -16.45 2.97 -6.61
CA PHE A 227 -17.02 1.66 -6.32
C PHE A 227 -18.30 1.77 -5.52
N SER A 228 -19.38 1.13 -6.00
CA SER A 228 -20.64 0.99 -5.28
C SER A 228 -20.81 -0.43 -4.74
N PHE A 229 -21.52 -0.53 -3.61
CA PHE A 229 -21.70 -1.76 -2.82
C PHE A 229 -23.20 -2.05 -2.61
N PRO A 230 -24.00 -2.25 -3.68
CA PRO A 230 -25.44 -2.45 -3.55
C PRO A 230 -25.75 -3.73 -2.74
N GLY A 231 -26.71 -3.61 -1.83
CA GLY A 231 -27.11 -4.70 -0.93
C GLY A 231 -26.13 -5.02 0.21
N MET A 232 -25.05 -4.26 0.35
CA MET A 232 -24.06 -4.39 1.42
C MET A 232 -24.08 -3.14 2.31
N ILE A 233 -23.75 -3.31 3.59
CA ILE A 233 -23.54 -2.18 4.50
C ILE A 233 -22.04 -1.98 4.63
N ALA A 234 -21.50 -0.97 3.95
CA ALA A 234 -20.08 -0.65 3.93
C ALA A 234 -19.79 0.60 4.76
N SER A 235 -18.75 0.56 5.59
CA SER A 235 -18.27 1.70 6.37
C SER A 235 -16.79 1.91 6.16
N ILE A 236 -16.36 3.14 5.89
CA ILE A 236 -14.92 3.50 5.82
C ILE A 236 -14.38 3.57 7.24
N VAL A 237 -13.29 2.83 7.51
CA VAL A 237 -12.61 2.79 8.83
C VAL A 237 -11.20 3.33 8.79
N ALA A 238 -10.55 3.37 7.61
CA ALA A 238 -9.24 3.97 7.41
C ALA A 238 -9.08 4.52 5.99
N ILE A 239 -8.27 5.57 5.85
CA ILE A 239 -7.85 6.14 4.56
C ILE A 239 -6.34 6.26 4.58
N ASP A 240 -5.69 5.85 3.49
CA ASP A 240 -4.25 5.92 3.27
C ASP A 240 -3.40 5.32 4.41
N GLY A 241 -3.90 4.20 4.98
CA GLY A 241 -3.27 3.49 6.09
C GLY A 241 -3.55 4.10 7.47
N GLN A 242 -4.30 5.21 7.55
CA GLN A 242 -4.60 5.86 8.83
C GLN A 242 -6.04 5.61 9.27
N PRO A 243 -6.25 5.09 10.49
CA PRO A 243 -7.57 4.89 11.06
C PRO A 243 -8.37 6.20 11.19
N LEU A 244 -9.66 6.13 10.90
CA LEU A 244 -10.58 7.23 11.15
C LEU A 244 -11.00 7.23 12.63
N ALA A 245 -11.04 8.40 13.24
CA ALA A 245 -11.54 8.57 14.61
C ALA A 245 -13.04 8.19 14.73
N SER A 246 -13.79 8.37 13.64
CA SER A 246 -15.20 7.98 13.53
C SER A 246 -15.40 7.31 12.16
N PRO A 247 -15.72 6.02 12.13
CA PRO A 247 -16.10 5.34 10.90
C PRO A 247 -17.34 6.00 10.27
N SER A 248 -17.37 6.03 8.93
CA SER A 248 -18.46 6.61 8.17
C SER A 248 -19.11 5.56 7.28
N VAL A 249 -20.43 5.37 7.45
CA VAL A 249 -21.21 4.49 6.56
C VAL A 249 -21.26 5.13 5.17
N LEU A 250 -20.96 4.36 4.15
CA LEU A 250 -21.02 4.81 2.76
C LEU A 250 -22.48 4.96 2.32
N THR A 251 -22.86 6.16 1.92
CA THR A 251 -24.13 6.47 1.27
C THR A 251 -23.97 6.73 -0.22
N GLU A 252 -22.74 7.00 -0.64
CA GLU A 252 -22.32 7.27 -2.02
C GLU A 252 -21.22 6.27 -2.42
N PRO A 253 -20.92 6.12 -3.71
CA PRO A 253 -19.80 5.29 -4.15
C PRO A 253 -18.48 5.72 -3.52
N LEU A 254 -17.65 4.76 -3.15
CA LEU A 254 -16.28 5.01 -2.70
C LEU A 254 -15.45 5.54 -3.86
N LEU A 255 -15.03 6.79 -3.79
CA LEU A 255 -14.03 7.34 -4.71
C LEU A 255 -12.63 6.95 -4.24
N ILE A 256 -11.84 6.40 -5.14
CA ILE A 256 -10.44 6.02 -4.87
C ILE A 256 -9.56 6.45 -6.04
N ALA A 257 -8.68 7.40 -5.77
CA ALA A 257 -7.73 7.92 -6.75
C ALA A 257 -6.50 7.00 -6.87
N PRO A 258 -5.68 7.16 -7.92
CA PRO A 258 -4.41 6.46 -8.05
C PRO A 258 -3.58 6.53 -6.76
N ALA A 259 -3.02 5.40 -6.37
CA ALA A 259 -2.20 5.22 -5.17
C ALA A 259 -2.93 5.33 -3.81
N GLN A 260 -4.20 5.71 -3.79
CA GLN A 260 -4.99 5.76 -2.56
C GLN A 260 -5.35 4.37 -2.03
N ARG A 261 -5.55 4.30 -0.73
CA ARG A 261 -6.02 3.10 -0.02
C ARG A 261 -7.20 3.50 0.86
N ALA A 262 -8.17 2.60 0.94
CA ALA A 262 -9.29 2.71 1.88
C ALA A 262 -9.58 1.35 2.50
N ASP A 263 -9.73 1.29 3.82
CA ASP A 263 -10.21 0.09 4.48
C ASP A 263 -11.69 0.24 4.77
N LEU A 264 -12.46 -0.71 4.29
CA LEU A 264 -13.90 -0.79 4.55
C LEU A 264 -14.19 -1.93 5.52
N ILE A 265 -15.21 -1.73 6.35
CA ILE A 265 -15.91 -2.82 7.02
C ILE A 265 -17.21 -3.03 6.26
N ILE A 266 -17.39 -4.24 5.74
CA ILE A 266 -18.60 -4.67 5.05
C ILE A 266 -19.29 -5.70 5.92
N ASP A 267 -20.51 -5.38 6.35
CA ASP A 267 -21.38 -6.30 7.06
C ASP A 267 -22.34 -6.95 6.06
N ILE A 268 -22.21 -8.27 5.87
CA ILE A 268 -23.04 -9.04 4.94
C ILE A 268 -24.40 -9.26 5.58
N PRO A 269 -25.54 -8.91 4.92
CA PRO A 269 -26.86 -9.18 5.44
C PRO A 269 -27.09 -10.67 5.68
N ILE A 270 -27.93 -10.99 6.68
CA ILE A 270 -28.28 -12.40 6.99
C ILE A 270 -29.11 -13.02 5.86
N ASP A 271 -29.96 -12.22 5.25
CA ASP A 271 -30.86 -12.54 4.14
C ASP A 271 -30.28 -12.13 2.78
N ALA A 272 -28.94 -11.97 2.71
CA ALA A 272 -28.28 -11.59 1.47
C ALA A 272 -28.58 -12.57 0.34
N PRO A 273 -28.74 -12.08 -0.90
CA PRO A 273 -28.84 -12.94 -2.07
C PRO A 273 -27.56 -13.74 -2.29
N PRO A 274 -27.57 -14.80 -3.11
CA PRO A 274 -26.39 -15.62 -3.35
C PRO A 274 -25.18 -14.85 -3.89
N GLU A 275 -25.41 -13.73 -4.56
CA GLU A 275 -24.37 -12.85 -5.10
C GLU A 275 -24.64 -11.38 -4.74
N LEU A 276 -23.62 -10.70 -4.24
CA LEU A 276 -23.57 -9.26 -4.04
C LEU A 276 -22.48 -8.71 -4.96
N VAL A 277 -22.85 -7.81 -5.87
CA VAL A 277 -21.93 -7.30 -6.90
C VAL A 277 -21.35 -5.96 -6.46
N ILE A 278 -20.02 -5.86 -6.48
CA ILE A 278 -19.31 -4.59 -6.36
C ILE A 278 -19.16 -4.03 -7.78
N ASN A 279 -19.68 -2.83 -8.02
CA ASN A 279 -19.62 -2.20 -9.33
C ASN A 279 -18.65 -1.01 -9.35
N GLU A 280 -17.91 -0.87 -10.43
CA GLU A 280 -17.23 0.36 -10.80
C GLU A 280 -18.21 1.24 -11.58
N VAL A 281 -18.38 2.50 -11.17
CA VAL A 281 -19.44 3.40 -11.69
C VAL A 281 -18.92 4.76 -12.16
N SER A 282 -17.60 4.96 -12.25
CA SER A 282 -17.01 6.26 -12.61
C SER A 282 -17.30 6.69 -14.03
N THR A 283 -17.64 5.76 -14.91
CA THR A 283 -17.92 6.03 -16.33
C THR A 283 -19.41 6.23 -16.64
N GLY A 284 -20.26 6.19 -15.62
CA GLY A 284 -21.71 6.35 -15.73
C GLY A 284 -22.48 5.03 -15.90
N GLU A 285 -21.94 4.07 -16.64
CA GLU A 285 -22.53 2.72 -16.75
C GLU A 285 -21.86 1.78 -15.75
N PRO A 286 -22.62 1.05 -14.90
CA PRO A 286 -22.06 0.15 -13.92
C PRO A 286 -21.30 -1.01 -14.57
N LEU A 287 -20.01 -1.14 -14.25
CA LEU A 287 -19.18 -2.28 -14.63
C LEU A 287 -18.99 -3.18 -13.41
N SER A 288 -19.36 -4.45 -13.53
CA SER A 288 -19.16 -5.43 -12.46
C SER A 288 -17.66 -5.64 -12.19
N ALA A 289 -17.17 -5.14 -11.05
CA ALA A 289 -15.77 -5.20 -10.65
C ALA A 289 -15.42 -6.49 -9.91
N ALA A 290 -16.28 -6.93 -8.98
CA ALA A 290 -16.11 -8.17 -8.22
C ALA A 290 -17.45 -8.71 -7.72
N ILE A 291 -17.50 -9.98 -7.32
CA ILE A 291 -18.66 -10.62 -6.72
C ILE A 291 -18.30 -11.10 -5.33
N MET A 292 -19.13 -10.80 -4.34
CA MET A 292 -19.16 -11.53 -3.08
C MET A 292 -20.17 -12.66 -3.20
N ALA A 293 -19.69 -13.89 -3.30
CA ALA A 293 -20.51 -15.10 -3.39
C ALA A 293 -20.93 -15.51 -1.97
N VAL A 294 -22.20 -15.34 -1.66
CA VAL A 294 -22.78 -15.62 -0.34
C VAL A 294 -23.22 -17.07 -0.25
N SER A 295 -22.64 -17.83 0.67
CA SER A 295 -22.97 -19.24 0.83
C SER A 295 -22.70 -19.76 2.24
N GLY A 296 -23.33 -20.90 2.59
CA GLY A 296 -23.16 -21.55 3.89
C GLY A 296 -24.09 -20.98 4.98
N PRO A 297 -24.00 -21.50 6.21
CA PRO A 297 -24.81 -21.04 7.33
C PRO A 297 -24.37 -19.65 7.81
N PRO A 298 -25.28 -18.84 8.35
CA PRO A 298 -24.94 -17.56 8.95
C PRO A 298 -23.87 -17.70 10.04
N VAL A 299 -22.95 -16.74 10.11
CA VAL A 299 -21.92 -16.68 11.17
C VAL A 299 -22.49 -16.17 12.48
N ARG A 300 -23.65 -15.50 12.44
CA ARG A 300 -24.40 -14.96 13.59
C ARG A 300 -25.88 -14.75 13.25
N ASP A 301 -26.69 -14.62 14.30
CA ASP A 301 -28.13 -14.42 14.13
C ASP A 301 -28.52 -12.97 13.78
N LYS A 302 -27.62 -12.02 14.04
CA LYS A 302 -27.86 -10.59 13.77
C LYS A 302 -26.59 -9.95 13.23
N VAL A 303 -26.73 -9.11 12.22
CA VAL A 303 -25.63 -8.27 11.68
C VAL A 303 -25.11 -7.35 12.79
N LYS A 304 -23.81 -7.16 12.86
CA LYS A 304 -23.19 -6.18 13.75
C LYS A 304 -23.61 -4.76 13.33
N GLN A 305 -23.62 -3.83 14.30
CA GLN A 305 -23.97 -2.43 14.01
C GLN A 305 -22.97 -1.82 13.04
N ALA A 306 -23.46 -1.25 11.94
CA ALA A 306 -22.63 -0.53 10.98
C ALA A 306 -21.91 0.66 11.63
N GLY A 307 -20.69 0.92 11.20
CA GLY A 307 -19.87 2.02 11.72
C GLY A 307 -19.42 1.87 13.18
N SER A 308 -19.68 0.70 13.82
CA SER A 308 -19.31 0.49 15.22
C SER A 308 -17.85 0.10 15.45
N LEU A 309 -17.15 -0.36 14.40
CA LEU A 309 -15.76 -0.79 14.53
C LEU A 309 -14.83 0.39 14.32
N ILE A 310 -14.06 0.70 15.35
CA ILE A 310 -13.00 1.70 15.33
C ILE A 310 -11.66 0.96 15.37
N LEU A 311 -10.77 1.26 14.42
CA LEU A 311 -9.42 0.69 14.41
C LEU A 311 -8.54 1.36 15.49
N PRO A 312 -7.55 0.66 16.06
CA PRO A 312 -6.59 1.26 16.95
C PRO A 312 -5.88 2.44 16.29
N PRO A 313 -5.69 3.58 16.98
CA PRO A 313 -5.00 4.73 16.41
C PRO A 313 -3.52 4.44 16.22
N ASN A 314 -2.93 4.99 15.16
CA ASN A 314 -1.50 4.98 14.94
C ASN A 314 -0.80 6.03 15.82
N PRO A 315 0.53 5.88 16.09
CA PRO A 315 1.29 6.82 16.93
C PRO A 315 1.61 8.13 16.20
N LEU A 316 0.57 8.85 15.81
CA LEU A 316 0.64 10.18 15.20
C LEU A 316 0.35 11.26 16.25
N PRO A 317 0.93 12.46 16.11
CA PRO A 317 0.55 13.59 16.94
C PRO A 317 -0.96 13.90 16.78
N HIS A 318 -1.67 14.09 17.87
CA HIS A 318 -3.10 14.45 17.83
C HIS A 318 -3.34 15.84 17.21
N SER A 319 -2.36 16.73 17.29
CA SER A 319 -2.39 18.04 16.68
C SER A 319 -0.97 18.46 16.27
N LEU A 320 -0.88 19.20 15.18
CA LEU A 320 0.35 19.84 14.75
C LEU A 320 0.23 21.35 15.05
N SER A 321 1.21 21.91 15.77
CA SER A 321 1.36 23.36 15.83
C SER A 321 2.01 23.84 14.54
N VAL A 322 1.31 24.68 13.81
CA VAL A 322 1.83 25.30 12.58
C VAL A 322 2.29 26.73 12.79
N SER A 323 2.24 27.25 14.04
CA SER A 323 2.63 28.64 14.34
C SER A 323 4.08 28.96 13.98
N ASP A 324 4.95 27.95 14.15
CA ASP A 324 6.39 28.08 13.89
C ASP A 324 6.84 27.30 12.64
N ALA A 325 5.87 26.84 11.84
CA ALA A 325 6.16 26.12 10.62
C ALA A 325 6.78 27.04 9.55
N LEU A 326 7.79 26.54 8.86
CA LEU A 326 8.34 27.20 7.68
C LEU A 326 7.30 27.16 6.55
N SER A 327 6.83 28.32 6.12
CA SER A 327 5.99 28.43 4.93
C SER A 327 6.88 28.47 3.69
N VAL A 328 6.66 27.55 2.77
CA VAL A 328 7.40 27.45 1.51
C VAL A 328 6.45 27.63 0.34
N ASP A 329 6.62 28.73 -0.41
CA ASP A 329 5.90 28.94 -1.67
C ASP A 329 6.64 28.23 -2.79
N LEU A 330 6.08 27.12 -3.27
CA LEU A 330 6.60 26.37 -4.40
C LEU A 330 5.81 26.76 -5.66
N ARG A 331 6.40 27.58 -6.52
CA ARG A 331 5.80 27.91 -7.80
C ARG A 331 6.18 26.85 -8.85
N MET A 332 5.19 26.17 -9.42
CA MET A 332 5.36 25.23 -10.50
C MET A 332 4.96 25.89 -11.82
N GLU A 333 5.88 25.89 -12.79
CA GLU A 333 5.65 26.45 -14.11
C GLU A 333 5.54 25.36 -15.18
N GLY A 334 4.63 25.53 -16.10
CA GLY A 334 4.26 24.55 -17.11
C GLY A 334 2.74 24.56 -17.29
N GLY A 335 2.19 23.51 -17.80
CA GLY A 335 0.75 23.35 -17.98
C GLY A 335 0.43 22.15 -18.84
N ALA A 336 -0.85 22.00 -19.21
CA ALA A 336 -1.33 20.83 -19.98
C ALA A 336 -0.59 20.59 -21.30
N MET A 337 0.03 21.63 -21.88
CA MET A 337 0.81 21.55 -23.12
C MET A 337 2.32 21.68 -22.89
N GLY A 338 2.76 21.84 -21.64
CA GLY A 338 4.13 22.00 -21.25
C GLY A 338 4.60 20.91 -20.27
N GLN A 339 5.89 20.58 -20.33
CA GLN A 339 6.49 19.76 -19.29
C GLN A 339 6.84 20.64 -18.10
N LEU A 340 6.50 20.19 -16.88
CA LEU A 340 6.98 20.82 -15.66
C LEU A 340 8.50 20.61 -15.59
N ARG A 341 9.28 21.67 -15.81
CA ARG A 341 10.72 21.61 -15.84
C ARG A 341 11.39 22.15 -14.59
N GLU A 342 10.75 23.12 -13.97
CA GLU A 342 11.35 23.92 -12.92
C GLU A 342 10.33 24.29 -11.85
N ALA A 343 10.82 24.45 -10.63
CA ALA A 343 10.07 25.03 -9.53
C ALA A 343 10.88 26.14 -8.90
N SER A 344 10.24 27.16 -8.35
CA SER A 344 10.93 28.26 -7.69
C SER A 344 10.59 28.34 -6.21
N TYR A 345 11.60 28.65 -5.41
CA TYR A 345 11.46 28.95 -3.99
C TYR A 345 12.25 30.24 -3.68
N GLN A 346 11.64 31.21 -3.03
CA GLN A 346 12.22 32.52 -2.73
C GLN A 346 12.86 33.21 -3.96
N GLY A 347 12.24 33.06 -5.14
CA GLY A 347 12.73 33.64 -6.39
C GLY A 347 13.93 32.94 -7.03
N GLN A 348 14.40 31.86 -6.44
CA GLN A 348 15.41 30.99 -7.06
C GLN A 348 14.76 29.83 -7.77
N MET A 349 15.25 29.50 -8.96
CA MET A 349 14.78 28.36 -9.72
C MET A 349 15.54 27.10 -9.31
N TYR A 350 14.79 26.03 -9.03
CA TYR A 350 15.34 24.72 -8.67
C TYR A 350 14.79 23.65 -9.62
N HIS A 351 15.63 22.69 -9.97
CA HIS A 351 15.12 21.42 -10.45
C HIS A 351 14.36 20.76 -9.31
N LEU A 352 13.17 20.23 -9.57
CA LEU A 352 12.29 19.59 -8.55
C LEU A 352 13.01 18.53 -7.71
N ARG A 353 14.12 17.96 -8.20
CA ARG A 353 14.95 16.95 -7.51
C ARG A 353 15.93 17.51 -6.48
N THR A 354 16.09 18.83 -6.38
CA THR A 354 17.14 19.47 -5.57
C THR A 354 16.62 20.37 -4.46
N LEU A 355 15.31 20.40 -4.23
CA LEU A 355 14.76 21.12 -3.10
C LEU A 355 15.04 20.31 -1.83
N VAL A 356 16.13 20.66 -1.13
CA VAL A 356 16.50 20.07 0.16
C VAL A 356 16.14 21.07 1.26
N LEU A 357 15.16 20.73 2.09
CA LEU A 357 14.88 21.48 3.31
C LEU A 357 15.90 21.10 4.38
N GLU A 358 16.45 22.09 5.08
CA GLU A 358 17.35 21.83 6.20
C GLU A 358 16.60 21.06 7.31
N LYS A 359 17.24 20.01 7.82
CA LYS A 359 16.69 19.20 8.90
C LYS A 359 16.36 20.07 10.11
N GLY A 360 15.12 20.04 10.56
CA GLY A 360 14.65 20.78 11.73
C GLY A 360 13.95 22.09 11.45
N LYS A 361 13.73 22.44 10.17
CA LYS A 361 12.97 23.64 9.76
C LYS A 361 11.66 23.32 9.04
N ALA A 362 11.13 22.09 9.21
CA ALA A 362 9.82 21.72 8.71
C ALA A 362 8.81 21.65 9.85
#